data_45a479ff531e8e67176dd5ad82c43cb7
#
_entry.id   45a479ff531e8e67176dd5ad82c43cb7
#
_cell.length_a   1.000
_cell.length_b   1.000
_cell.length_c   1.000
_cell.angle_alpha   90.00
_cell.angle_beta   90.00
_cell.angle_gamma   90.00
#
_symmetry.space_group_name_H-M   'P 1'
#
loop_
_entity.id
_entity.type
_entity.pdbx_description
1 polymer ?
#
loop_
_entity_poly.entity_id
_entity_poly.type
_entity_poly.pdbx_seq_one_letter_code
_entity_poly.pdbx_strand_id
1 'polypeptide(L)'
;MADGRFDPAKDAANRAKHNLPLVFGDRIFEDDNHLIIPSIREIDGEERFKVVGIVGEKLFTGVFVWRGELPRFISVRRSNKGEEQAYHAAG
;
A
#
# COMPACT_ATOMS: atom_id res chain seq x y z
N MET A 1 -20.76 9.23 -2.88
CA MET A 1 -20.73 8.56 -1.60
C MET A 1 -19.38 7.87 -1.40
N ALA A 2 -18.82 7.98 -0.22
CA ALA A 2 -17.56 7.31 0.07
C ALA A 2 -17.76 5.80 0.08
N ASP A 3 -16.82 5.07 -0.50
CA ASP A 3 -16.90 3.62 -0.55
C ASP A 3 -16.42 2.92 0.72
N GLY A 4 -15.99 3.68 1.72
CA GLY A 4 -15.52 3.13 2.98
C GLY A 4 -14.15 2.49 2.95
N ARG A 5 -13.50 2.44 1.79
CA ARG A 5 -12.18 1.86 1.66
C ARG A 5 -11.07 2.77 2.18
N PHE A 6 -11.33 4.07 2.20
CA PHE A 6 -10.33 5.05 2.58
C PHE A 6 -10.86 5.93 3.70
N ASP A 7 -10.07 6.02 4.77
CA ASP A 7 -10.38 6.92 5.87
C ASP A 7 -9.94 8.32 5.43
N PRO A 8 -10.86 9.31 5.40
CA PRO A 8 -10.51 10.65 4.95
C PRO A 8 -9.37 11.29 5.76
N ALA A 9 -9.31 11.02 7.06
CA ALA A 9 -8.23 11.57 7.89
C ALA A 9 -6.89 10.95 7.53
N LYS A 10 -6.87 9.64 7.27
CA LYS A 10 -5.65 8.96 6.85
C LYS A 10 -5.23 9.38 5.45
N ASP A 11 -6.20 9.59 4.57
CA ASP A 11 -5.90 10.07 3.22
C ASP A 11 -5.27 11.45 3.27
N ALA A 12 -5.83 12.34 4.06
CA ALA A 12 -5.27 13.69 4.21
C ALA A 12 -3.86 13.64 4.78
N ALA A 13 -3.63 12.82 5.80
CA ALA A 13 -2.31 12.67 6.39
C ALA A 13 -1.30 12.09 5.39
N ASN A 14 -1.73 11.12 4.59
CA ASN A 14 -0.86 10.53 3.59
C ASN A 14 -0.48 11.52 2.50
N ARG A 15 -1.44 12.34 2.06
CA ARG A 15 -1.16 13.40 1.09
C ARG A 15 -0.18 14.42 1.64
N ALA A 16 -0.34 14.80 2.91
CA ALA A 16 0.56 15.76 3.54
C ALA A 16 1.97 15.20 3.71
N LYS A 17 2.07 13.93 4.05
CA LYS A 17 3.36 13.29 4.35
C LYS A 17 4.08 12.78 3.12
N HIS A 18 3.36 12.20 2.18
CA HIS A 18 3.95 11.51 1.03
C HIS A 18 3.51 12.09 -0.31
N ASN A 19 2.64 13.08 -0.30
CA ASN A 19 2.12 13.72 -1.51
C ASN A 19 1.36 12.74 -2.43
N LEU A 20 0.74 11.74 -1.83
CA LEU A 20 0.00 10.71 -2.55
C LEU A 20 -1.35 10.46 -1.89
N PRO A 21 -2.42 10.31 -2.68
CA PRO A 21 -3.70 9.87 -2.12
C PRO A 21 -3.66 8.37 -1.83
N LEU A 22 -4.47 7.91 -0.88
CA LEU A 22 -4.50 6.48 -0.57
C LEU A 22 -5.00 5.63 -1.75
N VAL A 23 -5.86 6.20 -2.60
CA VAL A 23 -6.36 5.48 -3.77
C VAL A 23 -5.24 5.10 -4.73
N PHE A 24 -4.10 5.79 -4.66
CA PHE A 24 -2.93 5.45 -5.46
C PHE A 24 -2.49 4.00 -5.23
N GLY A 25 -2.79 3.44 -4.06
CA GLY A 25 -2.48 2.05 -3.76
C GLY A 25 -3.10 1.06 -4.74
N ASP A 26 -4.26 1.38 -5.29
CA ASP A 26 -4.88 0.51 -6.29
C ASP A 26 -3.99 0.35 -7.52
N ARG A 27 -3.24 1.39 -7.88
CA ARG A 27 -2.33 1.34 -9.02
C ARG A 27 -1.15 0.41 -8.77
N ILE A 28 -0.76 0.25 -7.52
CA ILE A 28 0.33 -0.67 -7.16
C ILE A 28 -0.09 -2.11 -7.46
N PHE A 29 -1.36 -2.44 -7.18
CA PHE A 29 -1.89 -3.77 -7.48
C PHE A 29 -2.01 -4.04 -8.98
N GLU A 30 -2.01 -3.00 -9.82
CA GLU A 30 -2.09 -3.18 -11.27
C GLU A 30 -0.80 -3.72 -11.86
N ASP A 31 0.32 -3.62 -11.16
CA ASP A 31 1.57 -4.24 -11.59
C ASP A 31 1.42 -5.75 -11.51
N ASP A 32 1.58 -6.44 -12.64
CA ASP A 32 1.45 -7.90 -12.70
C ASP A 32 2.44 -8.61 -11.79
N ASN A 33 3.52 -7.95 -11.43
CA ASN A 33 4.55 -8.51 -10.57
C ASN A 33 4.47 -7.99 -9.14
N HIS A 34 3.37 -7.36 -8.75
CA HIS A 34 3.27 -6.83 -7.40
C HIS A 34 3.53 -7.92 -6.36
N LEU A 35 4.20 -7.54 -5.29
CA LEU A 35 4.55 -8.44 -4.20
C LEU A 35 3.77 -8.06 -2.96
N ILE A 36 3.13 -9.03 -2.33
CA ILE A 36 2.44 -8.80 -1.06
C ILE A 36 3.28 -9.41 0.05
N ILE A 37 3.63 -8.58 1.03
CA ILE A 37 4.44 -8.99 2.16
C ILE A 37 3.61 -8.82 3.43
N PRO A 38 3.48 -9.85 4.26
CA PRO A 38 2.82 -9.67 5.56
C PRO A 38 3.62 -8.69 6.41
N SER A 39 2.91 -7.78 7.07
CA SER A 39 3.53 -6.91 8.05
C SER A 39 3.51 -7.63 9.38
N ILE A 40 4.65 -7.62 10.09
CA ILE A 40 4.78 -8.33 11.36
C ILE A 40 3.95 -7.69 12.46
N ARG A 41 3.58 -6.43 12.30
CA ARG A 41 2.85 -5.71 13.35
C ARG A 41 1.36 -5.95 13.26
N GLU A 42 0.80 -6.47 14.33
CA GLU A 42 -0.63 -6.48 14.55
C GLU A 42 -0.99 -5.27 15.39
N ILE A 43 -1.85 -4.42 14.85
CA ILE A 43 -2.37 -3.28 15.59
C ILE A 43 -3.89 -3.44 15.60
N ASP A 44 -4.48 -3.34 16.78
CA ASP A 44 -5.93 -3.47 16.96
C ASP A 44 -6.49 -4.83 16.48
N GLY A 45 -5.66 -5.87 16.56
CA GLY A 45 -6.11 -7.21 16.20
C GLY A 45 -6.24 -7.47 14.72
N GLU A 46 -5.75 -6.56 13.87
CA GLU A 46 -5.81 -6.74 12.42
C GLU A 46 -4.42 -6.98 11.86
N GLU A 47 -4.34 -7.96 10.97
CA GLU A 47 -3.10 -8.19 10.22
C GLU A 47 -2.95 -7.13 9.14
N ARG A 48 -1.76 -6.56 9.08
CA ARG A 48 -1.43 -5.60 8.03
C ARG A 48 -0.52 -6.24 7.00
N PHE A 49 -0.65 -5.75 5.78
CA PHE A 49 0.15 -6.22 4.66
C PHE A 49 0.73 -5.03 3.93
N LYS A 50 1.79 -5.29 3.19
CA LYS A 50 2.37 -4.31 2.26
C LYS A 50 2.26 -4.87 0.87
N VAL A 51 1.87 -4.03 -0.09
CA VAL A 51 2.01 -4.36 -1.50
C VAL A 51 3.10 -3.47 -2.08
N VAL A 52 4.02 -4.08 -2.82
CA VAL A 52 5.11 -3.37 -3.47
C VAL A 52 4.97 -3.59 -4.96
N GLY A 53 5.01 -2.52 -5.73
CA GLY A 53 4.86 -2.63 -7.17
C GLY A 53 5.33 -1.38 -7.90
N ILE A 54 5.48 -1.52 -9.21
CA ILE A 54 5.90 -0.43 -10.08
C ILE A 54 4.67 0.33 -10.57
N VAL A 55 4.71 1.65 -10.43
CA VAL A 55 3.73 2.54 -11.05
C VAL A 55 4.53 3.55 -11.87
N GLY A 56 4.35 3.51 -13.18
CA GLY A 56 5.23 4.27 -14.06
C GLY A 56 6.62 3.66 -14.05
N GLU A 57 7.59 4.41 -13.57
CA GLU A 57 8.98 3.96 -13.54
C GLU A 57 9.53 3.78 -12.13
N LYS A 58 8.67 3.89 -11.11
CA LYS A 58 9.12 3.92 -9.72
C LYS A 58 8.38 2.87 -8.90
N LEU A 59 9.05 2.39 -7.86
CA LEU A 59 8.45 1.44 -6.94
C LEU A 59 7.75 2.16 -5.80
N PHE A 60 6.55 1.70 -5.51
CA PHE A 60 5.72 2.23 -4.43
C PHE A 60 5.27 1.12 -3.51
N THR A 61 5.00 1.47 -2.27
CA THR A 61 4.52 0.53 -1.26
C THR A 61 3.22 1.06 -0.66
N GLY A 62 2.21 0.20 -0.64
CA GLY A 62 0.95 0.49 0.05
C GLY A 62 0.82 -0.42 1.25
N VAL A 63 0.55 0.17 2.43
CA VAL A 63 0.25 -0.59 3.63
C VAL A 63 -1.26 -0.68 3.73
N PHE A 64 -1.79 -1.88 3.90
CA PHE A 64 -3.23 -2.08 3.85
C PHE A 64 -3.68 -3.22 4.76
N VAL A 65 -4.99 -3.25 5.01
CA VAL A 65 -5.67 -4.39 5.64
C VAL A 65 -6.74 -4.85 4.67
N TRP A 66 -7.04 -6.15 4.69
CA TRP A 66 -8.12 -6.68 3.86
C TRP A 66 -9.48 -6.36 4.48
N ARG A 67 -10.39 -5.88 3.66
CA ARG A 67 -11.79 -5.72 4.01
C ARG A 67 -12.59 -6.54 2.99
N GLY A 68 -12.90 -7.78 3.37
CA GLY A 68 -13.45 -8.71 2.39
C GLY A 68 -12.42 -8.97 1.30
N GLU A 69 -12.79 -8.71 0.06
CA GLU A 69 -11.91 -8.94 -1.08
C GLU A 69 -11.16 -7.69 -1.53
N LEU A 70 -11.36 -6.56 -0.83
CA LEU A 70 -10.74 -5.29 -1.22
C LEU A 70 -9.71 -4.85 -0.18
N PRO A 71 -8.60 -4.29 -0.63
CA PRO A 71 -7.63 -3.73 0.29
C PRO A 71 -8.09 -2.36 0.78
N ARG A 72 -7.95 -2.13 2.08
CA ARG A 72 -8.16 -0.81 2.65
C ARG A 72 -6.81 -0.23 3.00
N PHE A 73 -6.38 0.77 2.24
CA PHE A 73 -5.06 1.35 2.41
C PHE A 73 -4.99 2.25 3.63
N ILE A 74 -3.89 2.11 4.36
CA ILE A 74 -3.58 2.91 5.54
C ILE A 74 -2.51 3.93 5.20
N SER A 75 -1.56 3.56 4.33
CA SER A 75 -0.47 4.41 3.94
C SER A 75 0.01 4.01 2.55
N VAL A 76 0.38 4.99 1.74
CA VAL A 76 0.95 4.77 0.41
C VAL A 76 2.14 5.70 0.25
N ARG A 77 3.30 5.14 -0.13
CA ARG A 77 4.55 5.90 -0.21
C ARG A 77 5.50 5.27 -1.22
N ARG A 78 6.58 5.96 -1.51
CA ARG A 78 7.67 5.37 -2.28
C ARG A 78 8.27 4.21 -1.49
N SER A 79 8.69 3.17 -2.19
CA SER A 79 9.31 2.02 -1.55
C SER A 79 10.67 2.41 -0.97
N ASN A 80 11.02 1.80 0.16
CA ASN A 80 12.36 1.93 0.70
C ASN A 80 13.27 0.86 0.07
N LYS A 81 14.55 0.92 0.40
CA LYS A 81 15.54 0.05 -0.21
C LYS A 81 15.26 -1.44 0.03
N GLY A 82 14.85 -1.78 1.25
CA GLY A 82 14.53 -3.17 1.57
C GLY A 82 13.34 -3.68 0.79
N GLU A 83 12.33 -2.83 0.61
CA GLU A 83 11.15 -3.19 -0.16
C GLU A 83 11.50 -3.37 -1.64
N GLU A 84 12.33 -2.49 -2.16
CA GLU A 84 12.81 -2.62 -3.56
C GLU A 84 13.57 -3.91 -3.76
N GLN A 85 14.44 -4.26 -2.82
CA GLN A 85 15.21 -5.49 -2.90
C GLN A 85 14.31 -6.72 -2.85
N ALA A 86 13.29 -6.71 -1.99
CA ALA A 86 12.34 -7.81 -1.91
C ALA A 86 11.57 -7.98 -3.21
N TYR A 87 11.15 -6.87 -3.81
CA TYR A 87 10.43 -6.90 -5.07
C TYR A 87 11.28 -7.50 -6.18
N HIS A 88 12.52 -7.06 -6.31
CA HIS A 88 13.41 -7.57 -7.35
C HIS A 88 13.81 -9.02 -7.12
N ALA A 89 13.95 -9.42 -5.86
CA ALA A 89 14.28 -10.80 -5.54
C ALA A 89 13.14 -11.77 -5.83
N ALA A 90 11.90 -11.30 -5.73
CA ALA A 90 10.72 -12.14 -5.98
C ALA A 90 10.43 -12.30 -7.47
N GLY A 91 10.85 -11.34 -8.26
CA GLY A 91 10.66 -11.36 -9.70
C GLY A 91 11.89 -11.84 -10.43
#